data_cf3e1f44b42b2d70b4e71b2ce26eacae
#
_entry.id   cf3e1f44b42b2d70b4e71b2ce26eacae
#
_cell.length_a   1.000
_cell.length_b   1.000
_cell.length_c   1.000
_cell.angle_alpha   90.00
_cell.angle_beta   90.00
_cell.angle_gamma   90.00
#
_symmetry.space_group_name_H-M   'P 1'
#
loop_
_entity.id
_entity.type
_entity.pdbx_description
1 polymer ?
#
loop_
_entity_poly.entity_id
_entity_poly.type
_entity_poly.pdbx_seq_one_letter_code
_entity_poly.pdbx_strand_id
1 'polypeptide(L)'
;MKGEPLPREVAAVWLLFLLDAAAILVTYSRLPAHELYHVSASGVQGGLSRVLVDANFPTALVAIAILLVLLDRLPRFRVGAAVGIVLCLPVFWPGVVDEANLDARPVNAIAGVGVLVALGLSVRCGFDGVSRGARGDGFRDVVGTLAVLVSLPWIFAELGFFLDGVPLLGRVFETGDYRTRGAEVAVHHGHHHGLDGLLLLLAAILLSRAVPDIRARGLRLLLAAYLSLMAAYGLGNMANDFWTEQIWKRGWTNWQFPDLLQPALSVGWGVMVLGAALILAMSIESPHSRMARLAQRRR
;
A
#
# COMPACT_ATOMS: atom_id res chain seq x y z
N MET A 1 22.54 7.46 -24.45
CA MET A 1 21.61 8.46 -23.88
C MET A 1 21.26 8.01 -22.47
N LYS A 2 21.53 8.83 -21.43
CA LYS A 2 21.03 8.60 -20.08
C LYS A 2 19.51 8.80 -20.15
N GLY A 3 18.69 7.86 -19.63
CA GLY A 3 17.25 8.04 -19.50
C GLY A 3 16.94 9.21 -18.56
N GLU A 4 15.75 9.78 -18.66
CA GLU A 4 15.30 10.78 -17.69
C GLU A 4 15.20 10.13 -16.30
N PRO A 5 15.69 10.79 -15.23
CA PRO A 5 15.58 10.25 -13.88
C PRO A 5 14.12 10.09 -13.47
N LEU A 6 13.88 9.18 -12.54
CA LEU A 6 12.55 8.98 -11.94
C LEU A 6 12.19 10.17 -11.03
N PRO A 7 10.89 10.48 -10.90
CA PRO A 7 10.44 11.43 -9.90
C PRO A 7 10.90 11.00 -8.50
N ARG A 8 11.22 11.98 -7.66
CA ARG A 8 11.57 11.72 -6.26
C ARG A 8 10.48 10.98 -5.48
N GLU A 9 9.23 11.13 -5.91
CA GLU A 9 8.08 10.42 -5.33
C GLU A 9 8.26 8.90 -5.40
N VAL A 10 8.89 8.39 -6.45
CA VAL A 10 9.25 6.96 -6.54
C VAL A 10 10.29 6.59 -5.49
N ALA A 11 11.28 7.47 -5.25
CA ALA A 11 12.25 7.25 -4.17
C ALA A 11 11.58 7.28 -2.79
N ALA A 12 10.64 8.20 -2.56
CA ALA A 12 9.90 8.29 -1.30
C ALA A 12 9.05 7.03 -1.08
N VAL A 13 8.42 6.50 -2.12
CA VAL A 13 7.67 5.25 -2.04
C VAL A 13 8.60 4.08 -1.71
N TRP A 14 9.74 3.94 -2.39
CA TRP A 14 10.70 2.89 -2.04
C TRP A 14 11.21 3.01 -0.61
N LEU A 15 11.50 4.23 -0.14
CA LEU A 15 11.91 4.45 1.24
C LEU A 15 10.84 4.01 2.24
N LEU A 16 9.57 4.33 1.97
CA LEU A 16 8.43 3.93 2.79
C LEU A 16 8.38 2.40 2.93
N PHE A 17 8.42 1.65 1.83
CA PHE A 17 8.36 0.18 1.84
C PHE A 17 9.64 -0.48 2.38
N LEU A 18 10.80 0.13 2.22
CA LEU A 18 12.02 -0.37 2.86
C LEU A 18 12.02 -0.17 4.37
N LEU A 19 11.44 0.92 4.87
CA LEU A 19 11.26 1.15 6.30
C LEU A 19 10.27 0.17 6.89
N ASP A 20 9.18 -0.11 6.18
CA ASP A 20 8.19 -1.11 6.56
C ASP A 20 8.81 -2.52 6.61
N ALA A 21 9.48 -2.95 5.56
CA ALA A 21 10.20 -4.24 5.54
C ALA A 21 11.24 -4.36 6.68
N ALA A 22 11.91 -3.26 7.04
CA ALA A 22 12.83 -3.24 8.17
C ALA A 22 12.09 -3.38 9.51
N ALA A 23 10.94 -2.71 9.68
CA ALA A 23 10.09 -2.83 10.87
C ALA A 23 9.58 -4.27 11.02
N ILE A 24 9.05 -4.86 9.96
CA ILE A 24 8.64 -6.27 9.89
C ILE A 24 9.79 -7.19 10.30
N LEU A 25 10.96 -7.03 9.66
CA LEU A 25 12.12 -7.88 9.96
C LEU A 25 12.50 -7.81 11.45
N VAL A 26 12.57 -6.61 12.02
CA VAL A 26 12.94 -6.41 13.42
C VAL A 26 11.89 -6.97 14.36
N THR A 27 10.62 -6.65 14.16
CA THR A 27 9.52 -7.04 15.05
C THR A 27 9.34 -8.57 15.05
N TYR A 28 9.25 -9.19 13.88
CA TYR A 28 9.07 -10.64 13.75
C TYR A 28 10.33 -11.44 14.10
N SER A 29 11.51 -10.81 14.12
CA SER A 29 12.73 -11.46 14.63
C SER A 29 12.85 -11.41 16.16
N ARG A 30 12.20 -10.45 16.80
CA ARG A 30 12.32 -10.20 18.26
C ARG A 30 11.20 -10.83 19.06
N LEU A 31 9.99 -10.80 18.56
CA LEU A 31 8.82 -11.31 19.27
C LEU A 31 8.64 -12.81 19.03
N PRO A 32 8.16 -13.55 20.04
CA PRO A 32 7.85 -14.96 19.89
C PRO A 32 6.61 -15.14 18.98
N ALA A 33 6.58 -16.23 18.20
CA ALA A 33 5.53 -16.48 17.21
C ALA A 33 4.11 -16.48 17.80
N HIS A 34 3.94 -16.88 19.08
CA HIS A 34 2.62 -16.92 19.72
C HIS A 34 2.06 -15.53 20.07
N GLU A 35 2.88 -14.48 20.06
CA GLU A 35 2.45 -13.09 20.22
C GLU A 35 2.14 -12.42 18.89
N LEU A 36 2.47 -13.06 17.78
CA LEU A 36 2.32 -12.53 16.43
C LEU A 36 1.16 -13.20 15.72
N TYR A 37 0.47 -12.44 14.88
CA TYR A 37 -0.69 -12.94 14.16
C TYR A 37 -0.29 -13.93 13.06
N HIS A 38 -0.86 -15.14 13.09
CA HIS A 38 -0.84 -16.17 12.05
C HIS A 38 0.54 -16.53 11.45
N VAL A 39 1.58 -16.52 12.26
CA VAL A 39 2.93 -17.00 11.89
C VAL A 39 3.31 -18.21 12.73
N SER A 40 4.08 -19.12 12.15
CA SER A 40 4.59 -20.32 12.84
C SER A 40 6.05 -20.21 13.27
N ALA A 41 6.82 -19.32 12.63
CA ALA A 41 8.25 -19.13 12.85
C ALA A 41 8.56 -17.82 13.59
N SER A 42 9.60 -17.85 14.42
CA SER A 42 10.13 -16.68 15.13
C SER A 42 11.63 -16.51 14.84
N GLY A 43 12.23 -15.44 15.40
CA GLY A 43 13.63 -15.11 15.16
C GLY A 43 13.87 -14.62 13.73
N VAL A 44 15.12 -14.57 13.29
CA VAL A 44 15.52 -14.05 11.99
C VAL A 44 14.80 -14.77 10.84
N GLN A 45 14.58 -16.08 10.98
CA GLN A 45 13.84 -16.84 9.96
C GLN A 45 12.40 -16.37 9.84
N GLY A 46 11.70 -16.15 10.95
CA GLY A 46 10.34 -15.61 10.98
C GLY A 46 10.29 -14.21 10.38
N GLY A 47 11.22 -13.32 10.74
CA GLY A 47 11.32 -11.98 10.18
C GLY A 47 11.53 -11.98 8.67
N LEU A 48 12.47 -12.80 8.15
CA LEU A 48 12.70 -12.92 6.72
C LEU A 48 11.50 -13.54 5.99
N SER A 49 10.85 -14.54 6.61
CA SER A 49 9.63 -15.14 6.08
C SER A 49 8.55 -14.07 5.90
N ARG A 50 8.30 -13.26 6.92
CA ARG A 50 7.26 -12.22 6.87
C ARG A 50 7.58 -11.11 5.86
N VAL A 51 8.85 -10.65 5.77
CA VAL A 51 9.28 -9.69 4.73
C VAL A 51 9.02 -10.23 3.33
N LEU A 52 9.19 -11.54 3.11
CA LEU A 52 8.91 -12.15 1.79
C LEU A 52 7.42 -12.21 1.49
N VAL A 53 6.56 -12.38 2.50
CA VAL A 53 5.10 -12.28 2.36
C VAL A 53 4.71 -10.84 2.03
N ASP A 54 5.26 -9.84 2.73
CA ASP A 54 5.06 -8.43 2.46
C ASP A 54 5.52 -8.03 1.04
N ALA A 55 6.65 -8.56 0.57
CA ALA A 55 7.11 -8.35 -0.80
C ALA A 55 6.09 -8.84 -1.84
N ASN A 56 5.28 -9.86 -1.53
CA ASN A 56 4.17 -10.30 -2.38
C ASN A 56 2.93 -9.40 -2.22
N PHE A 57 2.64 -8.92 -1.01
CA PHE A 57 1.54 -8.02 -0.70
C PHE A 57 1.88 -7.22 0.56
N PRO A 58 1.88 -5.88 0.49
CA PRO A 58 1.41 -4.97 -0.57
C PRO A 58 2.51 -4.49 -1.54
N THR A 59 3.81 -4.82 -1.31
CA THR A 59 4.94 -4.25 -2.06
C THR A 59 4.87 -4.55 -3.55
N ALA A 60 4.43 -5.76 -3.97
CA ALA A 60 4.29 -6.10 -5.39
C ALA A 60 3.25 -5.23 -6.11
N LEU A 61 2.16 -4.84 -5.46
CA LEU A 61 1.18 -3.93 -6.04
C LEU A 61 1.80 -2.57 -6.37
N VAL A 62 2.61 -2.05 -5.48
CA VAL A 62 3.29 -0.77 -5.69
C VAL A 62 4.41 -0.90 -6.72
N ALA A 63 5.14 -2.02 -6.73
CA ALA A 63 6.15 -2.30 -7.73
C ALA A 63 5.57 -2.29 -9.15
N ILE A 64 4.35 -2.83 -9.36
CA ILE A 64 3.65 -2.76 -10.64
C ILE A 64 3.43 -1.30 -11.05
N ALA A 65 2.96 -0.43 -10.16
CA ALA A 65 2.75 0.99 -10.46
C ALA A 65 4.06 1.68 -10.88
N ILE A 66 5.16 1.43 -10.16
CA ILE A 66 6.50 1.96 -10.47
C ILE A 66 6.98 1.44 -11.82
N LEU A 67 6.79 0.15 -12.10
CA LEU A 67 7.18 -0.46 -13.37
C LEU A 67 6.39 0.13 -14.56
N LEU A 68 5.12 0.49 -14.36
CA LEU A 68 4.33 1.22 -15.38
C LEU A 68 4.93 2.61 -15.66
N VAL A 69 5.44 3.32 -14.66
CA VAL A 69 6.18 4.58 -14.86
C VAL A 69 7.49 4.33 -15.63
N LEU A 70 8.20 3.26 -15.29
CA LEU A 70 9.46 2.89 -15.95
C LEU A 70 9.27 2.49 -17.42
N LEU A 71 8.17 1.84 -17.79
CA LEU A 71 7.84 1.50 -19.17
C LEU A 71 7.79 2.72 -20.10
N ASP A 72 7.32 3.86 -19.60
CA ASP A 72 7.27 5.11 -20.37
C ASP A 72 8.64 5.80 -20.46
N ARG A 73 9.37 5.83 -19.33
CA ARG A 73 10.63 6.62 -19.20
C ARG A 73 11.86 5.93 -19.74
N LEU A 74 11.88 4.59 -19.74
CA LEU A 74 13.06 3.80 -20.09
C LEU A 74 12.80 2.83 -21.25
N PRO A 75 12.79 3.29 -22.51
CA PRO A 75 12.57 2.41 -23.69
C PRO A 75 13.51 1.20 -23.74
N ARG A 76 14.77 1.38 -23.30
CA ARG A 76 15.80 0.31 -23.28
C ARG A 76 15.54 -0.79 -22.25
N PHE A 77 14.72 -0.52 -21.21
CA PHE A 77 14.42 -1.46 -20.14
C PHE A 77 12.98 -1.94 -20.15
N ARG A 78 12.23 -1.67 -21.21
CA ARG A 78 10.81 -2.08 -21.33
C ARG A 78 10.61 -3.57 -21.10
N VAL A 79 11.50 -4.40 -21.66
CA VAL A 79 11.42 -5.86 -21.44
C VAL A 79 11.60 -6.18 -19.95
N GLY A 80 12.62 -5.62 -19.30
CA GLY A 80 12.85 -5.83 -17.87
C GLY A 80 11.68 -5.35 -17.02
N ALA A 81 11.08 -4.19 -17.34
CA ALA A 81 9.92 -3.68 -16.66
C ALA A 81 8.68 -4.57 -16.88
N ALA A 82 8.46 -5.05 -18.09
CA ALA A 82 7.37 -5.99 -18.38
C ALA A 82 7.55 -7.33 -17.65
N VAL A 83 8.77 -7.87 -17.63
CA VAL A 83 9.10 -9.09 -16.86
C VAL A 83 8.83 -8.85 -15.36
N GLY A 84 9.28 -7.72 -14.81
CA GLY A 84 9.01 -7.35 -13.41
C GLY A 84 7.52 -7.31 -13.11
N ILE A 85 6.69 -6.71 -13.99
CA ILE A 85 5.23 -6.73 -13.84
C ILE A 85 4.71 -8.16 -13.80
N VAL A 86 5.09 -9.00 -14.77
CA VAL A 86 4.63 -10.40 -14.82
C VAL A 86 4.99 -11.16 -13.55
N LEU A 87 6.19 -10.96 -13.01
CA LEU A 87 6.63 -11.57 -11.75
C LEU A 87 5.84 -11.07 -10.53
N CYS A 88 5.30 -9.84 -10.56
CA CYS A 88 4.45 -9.32 -9.49
C CYS A 88 2.97 -9.75 -9.62
N LEU A 89 2.50 -10.23 -10.80
CA LEU A 89 1.10 -10.60 -11.02
C LEU A 89 0.55 -11.73 -10.11
N PRO A 90 1.36 -12.66 -9.55
CA PRO A 90 0.84 -13.66 -8.62
C PRO A 90 0.04 -13.08 -7.46
N VAL A 91 0.27 -11.83 -7.04
CA VAL A 91 -0.52 -11.15 -6.00
C VAL A 91 -2.03 -11.13 -6.30
N PHE A 92 -2.42 -11.18 -7.58
CA PHE A 92 -3.83 -11.20 -7.99
C PHE A 92 -4.42 -12.61 -8.09
N TRP A 93 -3.62 -13.65 -7.85
CA TRP A 93 -4.10 -15.01 -7.94
C TRP A 93 -4.85 -15.40 -6.65
N PRO A 94 -6.05 -15.98 -6.75
CA PRO A 94 -6.81 -16.41 -5.58
C PRO A 94 -6.00 -17.29 -4.63
N GLY A 95 -6.03 -17.00 -3.33
CA GLY A 95 -5.32 -17.74 -2.30
C GLY A 95 -3.81 -17.46 -2.21
N VAL A 96 -3.25 -16.54 -3.00
CA VAL A 96 -1.84 -16.11 -2.85
C VAL A 96 -1.71 -15.12 -1.71
N VAL A 97 -2.59 -14.15 -1.60
CA VAL A 97 -2.77 -13.33 -0.40
C VAL A 97 -3.66 -14.11 0.56
N ASP A 98 -3.15 -14.41 1.75
CA ASP A 98 -3.80 -15.31 2.71
C ASP A 98 -3.54 -14.79 4.13
N GLU A 99 -4.57 -14.21 4.72
CA GLU A 99 -4.51 -13.65 6.07
C GLU A 99 -4.45 -14.70 7.18
N ALA A 100 -4.90 -15.92 6.87
CA ALA A 100 -4.85 -17.03 7.82
C ALA A 100 -3.46 -17.69 7.90
N ASN A 101 -2.54 -17.36 6.98
CA ASN A 101 -1.19 -17.91 6.97
C ASN A 101 -0.19 -16.87 6.42
N LEU A 102 0.54 -16.24 7.34
CA LEU A 102 1.55 -15.23 7.03
C LEU A 102 2.98 -15.79 6.94
N ASP A 103 3.14 -17.12 6.88
CA ASP A 103 4.41 -17.74 6.59
C ASP A 103 4.72 -17.73 5.08
N ALA A 104 6.00 -17.56 4.74
CA ALA A 104 6.43 -17.49 3.35
C ALA A 104 6.17 -18.78 2.59
N ARG A 105 5.63 -18.65 1.40
CA ARG A 105 5.42 -19.74 0.43
C ARG A 105 6.25 -19.50 -0.83
N PRO A 106 6.55 -20.52 -1.65
CA PRO A 106 7.37 -20.33 -2.86
C PRO A 106 6.87 -19.24 -3.82
N VAL A 107 5.55 -19.05 -3.89
CA VAL A 107 4.94 -17.99 -4.73
C VAL A 107 5.35 -16.59 -4.29
N ASN A 108 5.60 -16.37 -3.00
CA ASN A 108 6.06 -15.08 -2.48
C ASN A 108 7.46 -14.73 -3.02
N ALA A 109 8.33 -15.72 -3.23
CA ALA A 109 9.63 -15.52 -3.85
C ALA A 109 9.52 -15.04 -5.30
N ILE A 110 8.52 -15.48 -6.07
CA ILE A 110 8.29 -15.03 -7.45
C ILE A 110 8.02 -13.52 -7.45
N ALA A 111 7.06 -13.07 -6.62
CA ALA A 111 6.75 -11.64 -6.48
C ALA A 111 7.93 -10.85 -5.91
N GLY A 112 8.65 -11.41 -4.92
CA GLY A 112 9.87 -10.82 -4.37
C GLY A 112 10.93 -10.54 -5.44
N VAL A 113 11.14 -11.46 -6.39
CA VAL A 113 12.03 -11.22 -7.55
C VAL A 113 11.48 -10.08 -8.41
N GLY A 114 10.18 -10.01 -8.66
CA GLY A 114 9.55 -8.90 -9.38
C GLY A 114 9.79 -7.55 -8.71
N VAL A 115 9.66 -7.49 -7.39
CA VAL A 115 9.97 -6.30 -6.56
C VAL A 115 11.44 -5.92 -6.68
N LEU A 116 12.36 -6.88 -6.58
CA LEU A 116 13.80 -6.62 -6.75
C LEU A 116 14.14 -6.10 -8.14
N VAL A 117 13.48 -6.61 -9.19
CA VAL A 117 13.62 -6.07 -10.56
C VAL A 117 13.15 -4.62 -10.61
N ALA A 118 12.00 -4.30 -10.02
CA ALA A 118 11.47 -2.94 -9.97
C ALA A 118 12.42 -1.99 -9.23
N LEU A 119 12.92 -2.39 -8.07
CA LEU A 119 13.89 -1.63 -7.28
C LEU A 119 15.20 -1.43 -8.04
N GLY A 120 15.76 -2.51 -8.59
CA GLY A 120 17.02 -2.46 -9.35
C GLY A 120 16.94 -1.56 -10.58
N LEU A 121 15.83 -1.60 -11.33
CA LEU A 121 15.58 -0.69 -12.45
C LEU A 121 15.41 0.75 -11.98
N SER A 122 14.75 0.99 -10.85
CA SER A 122 14.56 2.32 -10.26
C SER A 122 15.91 2.95 -9.87
N VAL A 123 16.73 2.20 -9.15
CA VAL A 123 18.09 2.63 -8.75
C VAL A 123 18.97 2.91 -9.98
N ARG A 124 18.90 2.05 -10.99
CA ARG A 124 19.67 2.22 -12.23
C ARG A 124 19.22 3.42 -13.07
N CYS A 125 17.95 3.79 -12.98
CA CYS A 125 17.42 5.00 -13.59
C CYS A 125 17.91 6.26 -12.88
N GLY A 126 18.07 6.19 -11.57
CA GLY A 126 18.31 7.31 -10.69
C GLY A 126 17.06 8.12 -10.42
N PHE A 127 17.14 9.04 -9.46
CA PHE A 127 16.00 9.84 -9.01
C PHE A 127 16.28 11.33 -9.21
N ASP A 128 15.25 12.08 -9.61
CA ASP A 128 15.30 13.56 -9.66
C ASP A 128 15.14 14.13 -8.24
N GLY A 129 16.04 15.02 -7.85
CA GLY A 129 15.99 15.68 -6.54
C GLY A 129 15.00 16.84 -6.44
N VAL A 130 14.45 17.31 -7.58
CA VAL A 130 13.61 18.51 -7.61
C VAL A 130 12.14 18.16 -7.49
N SER A 131 11.48 18.69 -6.43
CA SER A 131 10.03 18.68 -6.36
C SER A 131 9.47 19.95 -7.00
N ARG A 132 8.57 19.75 -7.93
CA ARG A 132 7.72 20.81 -8.44
C ARG A 132 6.37 20.71 -7.75
N GLY A 133 5.83 21.84 -7.27
CA GLY A 133 4.45 21.88 -6.77
C GLY A 133 3.48 21.38 -7.83
N ALA A 134 2.58 20.47 -7.44
CA ALA A 134 1.56 19.94 -8.31
C ALA A 134 0.16 20.36 -7.85
N ARG A 135 -0.76 20.51 -8.80
CA ARG A 135 -2.15 20.82 -8.45
C ARG A 135 -2.72 19.69 -7.56
N GLY A 136 -3.36 20.10 -6.46
CA GLY A 136 -3.96 19.16 -5.52
C GLY A 136 -3.01 18.65 -4.43
N ASP A 137 -1.77 19.18 -4.33
CA ASP A 137 -0.85 18.78 -3.26
C ASP A 137 -1.43 19.02 -1.88
N GLY A 138 -2.06 20.17 -1.63
CA GLY A 138 -2.70 20.40 -0.32
C GLY A 138 -3.78 19.39 0.03
N PHE A 139 -4.56 18.89 -0.94
CA PHE A 139 -5.52 17.82 -0.71
C PHE A 139 -4.80 16.50 -0.40
N ARG A 140 -3.74 16.16 -1.15
CA ARG A 140 -2.91 14.97 -0.90
C ARG A 140 -2.28 15.00 0.49
N ASP A 141 -1.76 16.15 0.88
CA ASP A 141 -1.13 16.35 2.20
C ASP A 141 -2.15 16.14 3.32
N VAL A 142 -3.36 16.70 3.19
CA VAL A 142 -4.44 16.51 4.17
C VAL A 142 -4.85 15.04 4.26
N VAL A 143 -5.12 14.39 3.11
CA VAL A 143 -5.52 12.97 3.10
C VAL A 143 -4.41 12.08 3.66
N GLY A 144 -3.16 12.29 3.23
CA GLY A 144 -2.03 11.53 3.74
C GLY A 144 -1.81 11.71 5.24
N THR A 145 -1.89 12.94 5.74
CA THR A 145 -1.75 13.24 7.17
C THR A 145 -2.84 12.57 7.99
N LEU A 146 -4.10 12.68 7.57
CA LEU A 146 -5.22 12.03 8.26
C LEU A 146 -5.09 10.52 8.24
N ALA A 147 -4.68 9.93 7.11
CA ALA A 147 -4.44 8.50 7.00
C ALA A 147 -3.35 8.03 7.97
N VAL A 148 -2.22 8.74 8.05
CA VAL A 148 -1.15 8.44 9.01
C VAL A 148 -1.65 8.54 10.45
N LEU A 149 -2.39 9.59 10.80
CA LEU A 149 -2.91 9.77 12.16
C LEU A 149 -3.86 8.63 12.57
N VAL A 150 -4.75 8.20 11.67
CA VAL A 150 -5.65 7.06 11.94
C VAL A 150 -4.89 5.75 12.08
N SER A 151 -3.77 5.60 11.35
CA SER A 151 -2.98 4.37 11.32
C SER A 151 -1.90 4.29 12.41
N LEU A 152 -1.78 5.30 13.28
CA LEU A 152 -0.77 5.29 14.35
C LEU A 152 -0.79 4.01 15.19
N PRO A 153 -1.94 3.43 15.61
CA PRO A 153 -1.94 2.19 16.36
C PRO A 153 -1.28 1.04 15.60
N TRP A 154 -1.56 0.89 14.31
CA TRP A 154 -0.97 -0.15 13.48
C TRP A 154 0.54 0.07 13.26
N ILE A 155 0.96 1.34 13.07
CA ILE A 155 2.38 1.69 12.96
C ILE A 155 3.14 1.30 14.24
N PHE A 156 2.57 1.59 15.42
CA PHE A 156 3.20 1.17 16.69
C PHE A 156 3.22 -0.35 16.84
N ALA A 157 2.14 -1.03 16.50
CA ALA A 157 2.05 -2.49 16.55
C ALA A 157 3.07 -3.17 15.61
N GLU A 158 3.24 -2.62 14.39
CA GLU A 158 4.25 -3.08 13.42
C GLU A 158 5.68 -2.91 13.96
N LEU A 159 5.95 -1.82 14.67
CA LEU A 159 7.23 -1.57 15.31
C LEU A 159 7.42 -2.42 16.61
N GLY A 160 6.45 -3.25 16.98
CA GLY A 160 6.47 -4.08 18.17
C GLY A 160 6.24 -3.31 19.46
N PHE A 161 5.59 -2.15 19.39
CA PHE A 161 5.18 -1.38 20.57
C PHE A 161 3.69 -1.56 20.83
N PHE A 162 3.38 -1.88 22.08
CA PHE A 162 2.02 -1.98 22.58
C PHE A 162 1.82 -0.93 23.68
N LEU A 163 0.90 0.01 23.46
CA LEU A 163 0.75 1.17 24.33
C LEU A 163 -0.43 1.02 25.31
N ASP A 164 -0.76 -0.20 25.69
CA ASP A 164 -1.84 -0.56 26.63
C ASP A 164 -1.76 0.16 27.97
N GLY A 165 -0.55 0.28 28.53
CA GLY A 165 -0.29 0.97 29.79
C GLY A 165 -0.32 2.51 29.71
N VAL A 166 -0.50 3.11 28.53
CA VAL A 166 -0.49 4.57 28.38
C VAL A 166 -1.91 5.13 28.56
N PRO A 167 -2.14 6.08 29.49
CA PRO A 167 -3.47 6.67 29.69
C PRO A 167 -4.08 7.20 28.39
N LEU A 168 -5.35 6.93 28.14
CA LEU A 168 -6.12 7.23 26.93
C LEU A 168 -5.74 6.40 25.71
N LEU A 169 -4.45 6.23 25.41
CA LEU A 169 -3.98 5.44 24.26
C LEU A 169 -4.20 3.95 24.47
N GLY A 170 -4.06 3.44 25.69
CA GLY A 170 -4.30 2.03 26.00
C GLY A 170 -5.68 1.55 25.58
N ARG A 171 -6.68 2.42 25.64
CA ARG A 171 -8.04 2.11 25.17
C ARG A 171 -8.13 1.86 23.66
N VAL A 172 -7.18 2.30 22.87
CA VAL A 172 -7.14 2.03 21.44
C VAL A 172 -6.58 0.62 21.18
N PHE A 173 -5.65 0.17 22.01
CA PHE A 173 -4.98 -1.14 21.87
C PHE A 173 -5.76 -2.27 22.53
N GLU A 174 -6.47 -2.00 23.63
CA GLU A 174 -7.23 -3.00 24.36
C GLU A 174 -8.72 -2.75 24.30
N THR A 175 -9.51 -3.83 24.23
CA THR A 175 -10.96 -3.77 24.39
C THR A 175 -11.34 -4.46 25.70
N GLY A 176 -12.36 -3.97 26.38
CA GLY A 176 -12.99 -4.67 27.50
C GLY A 176 -13.99 -5.75 27.04
N ASP A 177 -14.12 -6.02 25.75
CA ASP A 177 -15.08 -6.95 25.19
C ASP A 177 -14.40 -8.25 24.76
N TYR A 178 -14.99 -9.37 25.12
CA TYR A 178 -14.48 -10.73 24.93
C TYR A 178 -15.26 -11.49 23.84
N ARG A 179 -15.48 -10.89 22.68
CA ARG A 179 -16.19 -11.58 21.60
C ARG A 179 -15.42 -12.74 21.02
N THR A 180 -14.11 -12.72 21.12
CA THR A 180 -13.22 -13.80 20.77
C THR A 180 -12.55 -14.34 22.04
N ARG A 181 -12.06 -15.56 22.07
CA ARG A 181 -11.65 -16.28 23.29
C ARG A 181 -10.38 -15.71 23.93
N GLY A 182 -10.49 -15.00 25.03
CA GLY A 182 -9.35 -14.50 25.82
C GLY A 182 -9.41 -13.01 26.09
N ALA A 183 -8.46 -12.45 26.84
CA ALA A 183 -8.30 -11.00 27.00
C ALA A 183 -7.93 -10.42 25.64
N GLU A 184 -8.79 -9.56 25.10
CA GLU A 184 -8.68 -9.21 23.71
C GLU A 184 -7.98 -7.90 23.51
N VAL A 185 -6.91 -8.01 22.79
CA VAL A 185 -6.30 -6.85 22.16
C VAL A 185 -7.15 -6.39 20.99
N ALA A 186 -7.49 -5.13 20.95
CA ALA A 186 -8.12 -4.53 19.78
C ALA A 186 -7.16 -4.60 18.58
N VAL A 187 -5.92 -4.16 18.83
CA VAL A 187 -4.81 -4.14 17.88
C VAL A 187 -3.79 -5.18 18.33
N HIS A 188 -3.54 -6.22 17.54
CA HIS A 188 -2.54 -7.25 17.86
C HIS A 188 -1.10 -6.76 17.56
N HIS A 189 -0.08 -7.48 18.01
CA HIS A 189 1.28 -7.20 17.56
C HIS A 189 1.51 -7.64 16.12
N GLY A 190 2.35 -6.89 15.43
CA GLY A 190 2.78 -7.17 14.07
C GLY A 190 1.90 -6.49 13.02
N HIS A 191 1.80 -7.12 11.89
CA HIS A 191 1.27 -6.51 10.68
C HIS A 191 -0.25 -6.45 10.61
N HIS A 192 -0.77 -5.39 10.04
CA HIS A 192 -2.20 -5.11 9.90
C HIS A 192 -2.57 -4.79 8.45
N HIS A 193 -3.75 -5.24 8.01
CA HIS A 193 -4.26 -4.85 6.70
C HIS A 193 -4.56 -3.34 6.60
N GLY A 194 -4.86 -2.70 7.72
CA GLY A 194 -4.98 -1.24 7.81
C GLY A 194 -3.64 -0.54 7.53
N LEU A 195 -2.51 -1.12 7.96
CA LEU A 195 -1.18 -0.62 7.62
C LEU A 195 -0.86 -0.82 6.14
N ASP A 196 -1.14 -1.99 5.57
CA ASP A 196 -1.07 -2.21 4.11
C ASP A 196 -1.88 -1.17 3.36
N GLY A 197 -3.10 -0.91 3.86
CA GLY A 197 -4.00 0.10 3.31
C GLY A 197 -3.39 1.50 3.33
N LEU A 198 -2.75 1.90 4.44
CA LEU A 198 -2.01 3.16 4.54
C LEU A 198 -0.88 3.23 3.51
N LEU A 199 -0.04 2.19 3.43
CA LEU A 199 1.10 2.15 2.53
C LEU A 199 0.67 2.26 1.06
N LEU A 200 -0.39 1.54 0.68
CA LEU A 200 -0.97 1.60 -0.66
C LEU A 200 -1.57 2.98 -0.96
N LEU A 201 -2.28 3.58 -0.01
CA LEU A 201 -2.85 4.93 -0.16
C LEU A 201 -1.76 5.98 -0.32
N LEU A 202 -0.73 5.97 0.53
CA LEU A 202 0.40 6.90 0.44
C LEU A 202 1.17 6.73 -0.87
N ALA A 203 1.42 5.48 -1.30
CA ALA A 203 2.05 5.20 -2.58
C ALA A 203 1.21 5.72 -3.76
N ALA A 204 -0.12 5.53 -3.74
CA ALA A 204 -1.02 6.03 -4.76
C ALA A 204 -1.02 7.57 -4.82
N ILE A 205 -1.07 8.24 -3.66
CA ILE A 205 -0.99 9.70 -3.54
C ILE A 205 0.33 10.22 -4.13
N LEU A 206 1.46 9.65 -3.73
CA LEU A 206 2.78 10.04 -4.20
C LEU A 206 2.93 9.81 -5.70
N LEU A 207 2.66 8.59 -6.19
CA LEU A 207 2.81 8.23 -7.60
C LEU A 207 1.80 8.95 -8.51
N SER A 208 0.66 9.41 -8.00
CA SER A 208 -0.30 10.21 -8.77
C SER A 208 0.30 11.50 -9.33
N ARG A 209 1.37 12.01 -8.70
CA ARG A 209 2.11 13.19 -9.18
C ARG A 209 2.92 12.91 -10.45
N ALA A 210 3.28 11.64 -10.69
CA ALA A 210 3.99 11.23 -11.90
C ALA A 210 3.06 11.02 -13.11
N VAL A 211 1.75 10.86 -12.90
CA VAL A 211 0.77 10.55 -13.96
C VAL A 211 0.74 11.59 -15.09
N PRO A 212 0.76 12.93 -14.81
CA PRO A 212 0.76 13.94 -15.88
C PRO A 212 1.97 13.88 -16.81
N ASP A 213 3.09 13.37 -16.32
CA ASP A 213 4.37 13.30 -17.04
C ASP A 213 4.48 12.07 -17.95
N ILE A 214 3.56 11.11 -17.84
CA ILE A 214 3.52 9.93 -18.71
C ILE A 214 3.12 10.33 -20.13
N ARG A 215 3.98 10.02 -21.09
CA ARG A 215 3.85 10.45 -22.51
C ARG A 215 2.78 9.64 -23.25
N ALA A 216 2.81 8.32 -23.09
CA ALA A 216 1.87 7.43 -23.76
C ALA A 216 0.48 7.53 -23.12
N ARG A 217 -0.53 7.99 -23.89
CA ARG A 217 -1.90 8.21 -23.39
C ARG A 217 -2.51 6.96 -22.75
N GLY A 218 -2.36 5.79 -23.40
CA GLY A 218 -2.89 4.53 -22.88
C GLY A 218 -2.25 4.14 -21.55
N LEU A 219 -0.92 4.27 -21.45
CA LEU A 219 -0.18 3.96 -20.21
C LEU A 219 -0.53 4.95 -19.10
N ARG A 220 -0.72 6.23 -19.41
CA ARG A 220 -1.17 7.25 -18.45
C ARG A 220 -2.56 6.93 -17.90
N LEU A 221 -3.50 6.53 -18.74
CA LEU A 221 -4.85 6.14 -18.30
C LEU A 221 -4.80 4.85 -17.45
N LEU A 222 -4.00 3.87 -17.87
CA LEU A 222 -3.80 2.62 -17.12
C LEU A 222 -3.22 2.91 -15.73
N LEU A 223 -2.15 3.72 -15.65
CA LEU A 223 -1.55 4.09 -14.37
C LEU A 223 -2.53 4.87 -13.50
N ALA A 224 -3.28 5.85 -14.06
CA ALA A 224 -4.27 6.61 -13.30
C ALA A 224 -5.37 5.69 -12.75
N ALA A 225 -5.90 4.77 -13.56
CA ALA A 225 -6.91 3.80 -13.12
C ALA A 225 -6.37 2.86 -12.04
N TYR A 226 -5.15 2.36 -12.24
CA TYR A 226 -4.48 1.48 -11.28
C TYR A 226 -4.25 2.16 -9.93
N LEU A 227 -3.73 3.40 -9.93
CA LEU A 227 -3.53 4.18 -8.70
C LEU A 227 -4.85 4.53 -8.02
N SER A 228 -5.91 4.81 -8.79
CA SER A 228 -7.24 5.06 -8.22
C SER A 228 -7.81 3.81 -7.54
N LEU A 229 -7.63 2.63 -8.15
CA LEU A 229 -8.02 1.36 -7.54
C LEU A 229 -7.17 1.08 -6.28
N MET A 230 -5.87 1.29 -6.35
CA MET A 230 -4.95 1.10 -5.23
C MET A 230 -5.30 2.03 -4.06
N ALA A 231 -5.67 3.29 -4.31
CA ALA A 231 -6.11 4.22 -3.27
C ALA A 231 -7.44 3.81 -2.64
N ALA A 232 -8.43 3.42 -3.46
CA ALA A 232 -9.72 2.94 -2.96
C ALA A 232 -9.56 1.64 -2.14
N TYR A 233 -8.74 0.72 -2.62
CA TYR A 233 -8.42 -0.53 -1.93
C TYR A 233 -7.68 -0.27 -0.61
N GLY A 234 -6.72 0.65 -0.59
CA GLY A 234 -6.04 1.06 0.63
C GLY A 234 -7.00 1.65 1.67
N LEU A 235 -7.87 2.57 1.25
CA LEU A 235 -8.90 3.14 2.12
C LEU A 235 -9.88 2.07 2.64
N GLY A 236 -10.25 1.10 1.79
CA GLY A 236 -11.13 -0.01 2.17
C GLY A 236 -10.52 -0.89 3.26
N ASN A 237 -9.22 -1.25 3.13
CA ASN A 237 -8.51 -2.05 4.14
C ASN A 237 -8.35 -1.27 5.46
N MET A 238 -7.98 0.02 5.40
CA MET A 238 -7.96 0.87 6.60
C MET A 238 -9.32 0.93 7.29
N ALA A 239 -10.41 1.07 6.52
CA ALA A 239 -11.76 1.12 7.07
C ALA A 239 -12.19 -0.23 7.67
N ASN A 240 -11.79 -1.35 7.04
CA ASN A 240 -12.06 -2.70 7.54
C ASN A 240 -11.39 -2.93 8.90
N ASP A 241 -10.08 -2.69 9.01
CA ASP A 241 -9.34 -2.87 10.26
C ASP A 241 -9.85 -1.93 11.35
N PHE A 242 -10.01 -0.64 11.02
CA PHE A 242 -10.54 0.32 11.98
C PHE A 242 -11.91 -0.10 12.51
N TRP A 243 -12.81 -0.54 11.62
CA TRP A 243 -14.13 -1.00 12.03
C TRP A 243 -14.07 -2.26 12.90
N THR A 244 -13.28 -3.23 12.48
CA THR A 244 -13.13 -4.51 13.17
C THR A 244 -12.57 -4.29 14.57
N GLU A 245 -11.50 -3.52 14.70
CA GLU A 245 -10.76 -3.33 15.94
C GLU A 245 -11.44 -2.33 16.89
N GLN A 246 -11.91 -1.20 16.36
CA GLN A 246 -12.36 -0.09 17.19
C GLN A 246 -13.88 -0.05 17.40
N ILE A 247 -14.66 -0.80 16.61
CA ILE A 247 -16.13 -0.78 16.66
C ILE A 247 -16.70 -2.17 16.93
N TRP A 248 -16.39 -3.16 16.07
CA TRP A 248 -16.97 -4.49 16.17
C TRP A 248 -16.44 -5.28 17.38
N LYS A 249 -15.13 -5.36 17.58
CA LYS A 249 -14.52 -6.02 18.75
C LYS A 249 -14.97 -5.42 20.07
N ARG A 250 -15.40 -4.14 20.09
CA ARG A 250 -15.93 -3.44 21.28
C ARG A 250 -17.40 -3.70 21.55
N GLY A 251 -18.08 -4.50 20.73
CA GLY A 251 -19.48 -4.80 20.91
C GLY A 251 -20.47 -3.69 20.54
N TRP A 252 -19.99 -2.61 19.92
CA TRP A 252 -20.86 -1.47 19.57
C TRP A 252 -21.82 -1.79 18.42
N THR A 253 -21.52 -2.84 17.63
CA THR A 253 -22.35 -3.34 16.56
C THR A 253 -22.15 -4.85 16.37
N ASN A 254 -23.17 -5.51 15.79
CA ASN A 254 -23.07 -6.89 15.33
C ASN A 254 -22.68 -6.98 13.84
N TRP A 255 -22.73 -5.84 13.13
CA TRP A 255 -22.36 -5.81 11.71
C TRP A 255 -20.86 -5.80 11.55
N GLN A 256 -20.35 -6.73 10.73
CA GLN A 256 -18.95 -6.81 10.35
C GLN A 256 -18.74 -6.09 9.02
N PHE A 257 -17.64 -5.37 8.92
CA PHE A 257 -17.23 -4.80 7.65
C PHE A 257 -16.87 -5.96 6.70
N PRO A 258 -17.34 -5.92 5.44
CA PRO A 258 -16.99 -6.96 4.48
C PRO A 258 -15.48 -7.08 4.29
N ASP A 259 -14.97 -8.31 4.21
CA ASP A 259 -13.59 -8.53 3.81
C ASP A 259 -13.35 -8.03 2.38
N LEU A 260 -12.29 -7.25 2.22
CA LEU A 260 -11.86 -6.65 0.95
C LEU A 260 -10.49 -7.17 0.50
N LEU A 261 -9.82 -7.99 1.29
CA LEU A 261 -8.44 -8.42 1.04
C LEU A 261 -8.31 -9.13 -0.31
N GLN A 262 -9.25 -10.01 -0.62
CA GLN A 262 -9.27 -10.72 -1.89
C GLN A 262 -10.38 -10.23 -2.81
N PRO A 263 -10.10 -10.06 -4.13
CA PRO A 263 -11.12 -9.72 -5.10
C PRO A 263 -12.26 -10.75 -5.12
N ALA A 264 -13.48 -10.27 -4.92
CA ALA A 264 -14.68 -11.08 -4.92
C ALA A 264 -15.86 -10.39 -5.59
N LEU A 265 -16.81 -11.14 -6.11
CA LEU A 265 -18.09 -10.59 -6.56
C LEU A 265 -18.98 -10.31 -5.33
N SER A 266 -18.69 -9.20 -4.65
CA SER A 266 -19.38 -8.77 -3.44
C SER A 266 -19.80 -7.29 -3.52
N VAL A 267 -20.74 -6.90 -2.68
CA VAL A 267 -21.16 -5.50 -2.55
C VAL A 267 -19.98 -4.62 -2.12
N GLY A 268 -19.14 -5.11 -1.20
CA GLY A 268 -17.95 -4.39 -0.73
C GLY A 268 -16.99 -4.08 -1.88
N TRP A 269 -16.69 -5.06 -2.73
CA TRP A 269 -15.86 -4.86 -3.92
C TRP A 269 -16.53 -3.96 -4.96
N GLY A 270 -17.86 -4.05 -5.12
CA GLY A 270 -18.63 -3.14 -5.96
C GLY A 270 -18.49 -1.67 -5.51
N VAL A 271 -18.62 -1.41 -4.23
CA VAL A 271 -18.44 -0.06 -3.63
C VAL A 271 -17.01 0.42 -3.83
N MET A 272 -16.01 -0.44 -3.63
CA MET A 272 -14.60 -0.09 -3.82
C MET A 272 -14.29 0.27 -5.28
N VAL A 273 -14.79 -0.49 -6.25
CA VAL A 273 -14.62 -0.19 -7.68
C VAL A 273 -15.30 1.12 -8.06
N LEU A 274 -16.49 1.39 -7.52
CA LEU A 274 -17.17 2.68 -7.69
C LEU A 274 -16.37 3.83 -7.08
N GLY A 275 -15.81 3.64 -5.89
CA GLY A 275 -14.91 4.61 -5.25
C GLY A 275 -13.67 4.89 -6.11
N ALA A 276 -13.06 3.84 -6.67
CA ALA A 276 -11.94 3.97 -7.60
C ALA A 276 -12.32 4.75 -8.87
N ALA A 277 -13.50 4.47 -9.44
CA ALA A 277 -14.00 5.19 -10.60
C ALA A 277 -14.24 6.69 -10.30
N LEU A 278 -14.74 7.02 -9.10
CA LEU A 278 -14.90 8.40 -8.66
C LEU A 278 -13.54 9.11 -8.51
N ILE A 279 -12.56 8.47 -7.86
CA ILE A 279 -11.20 9.00 -7.74
C ILE A 279 -10.60 9.25 -9.12
N LEU A 280 -10.75 8.29 -10.05
CA LEU A 280 -10.28 8.43 -11.43
C LEU A 280 -10.97 9.60 -12.13
N ALA A 281 -12.29 9.72 -12.03
CA ALA A 281 -13.05 10.82 -12.65
C ALA A 281 -12.61 12.20 -12.13
N MET A 282 -12.33 12.32 -10.82
CA MET A 282 -11.81 13.55 -10.23
C MET A 282 -10.36 13.84 -10.66
N SER A 283 -9.58 12.80 -10.97
CA SER A 283 -8.17 12.92 -11.39
C SER A 283 -8.04 13.30 -12.87
N ILE A 284 -9.02 12.96 -13.70
CA ILE A 284 -9.03 13.31 -15.12
C ILE A 284 -9.46 14.78 -15.25
N GLU A 285 -8.56 15.63 -15.75
CA GLU A 285 -8.85 17.04 -16.00
C GLU A 285 -10.02 17.20 -16.97
N SER A 286 -10.97 18.06 -16.60
CA SER A 286 -12.03 18.45 -17.51
C SER A 286 -11.43 19.14 -18.76
N PRO A 287 -12.01 18.97 -19.97
CA PRO A 287 -11.55 19.62 -21.20
C PRO A 287 -11.39 21.13 -21.06
N HIS A 288 -12.25 21.78 -20.25
CA HIS A 288 -12.21 23.23 -19.98
C HIS A 288 -10.93 23.68 -19.26
N SER A 289 -10.39 22.89 -18.34
CA SER A 289 -9.14 23.23 -17.65
C SER A 289 -7.91 23.10 -18.57
N ARG A 290 -7.99 22.22 -19.58
CA ARG A 290 -6.97 22.05 -20.63
C ARG A 290 -6.89 23.25 -21.56
N MET A 291 -8.05 23.76 -21.99
CA MET A 291 -8.15 24.94 -22.86
C MET A 291 -7.66 26.21 -22.15
N ALA A 292 -7.98 26.37 -20.86
CA ALA A 292 -7.50 27.50 -20.06
C ALA A 292 -5.97 27.52 -19.94
N ARG A 293 -5.31 26.36 -19.77
CA ARG A 293 -3.84 26.27 -19.73
C ARG A 293 -3.18 26.53 -21.09
N LEU A 294 -3.79 26.08 -22.17
CA LEU A 294 -3.28 26.38 -23.52
C LEU A 294 -3.37 27.88 -23.84
N ALA A 295 -4.42 28.54 -23.37
CA ALA A 295 -4.57 30.00 -23.49
C ALA A 295 -3.54 30.78 -22.66
N GLN A 296 -3.19 30.29 -21.45
CA GLN A 296 -2.15 30.91 -20.59
C GLN A 296 -0.73 30.72 -21.12
N ARG A 297 -0.42 29.61 -21.80
CA ARG A 297 0.91 29.39 -22.42
C ARG A 297 1.15 30.19 -23.70
N ARG A 298 0.10 30.79 -24.27
CA ARG A 298 0.20 31.64 -25.48
C ARG A 298 0.31 33.14 -25.15
N ARG A 299 0.29 33.52 -23.91
CA ARG A 299 0.59 34.87 -23.38
C ARG A 299 1.97 34.89 -22.74
#